data_04a08ca3d152c0a2d6b20276519b500d
#
_entry.id   04a08ca3d152c0a2d6b20276519b500d
#
_cell.length_a   1.000
_cell.length_b   1.000
_cell.length_c   1.000
_cell.angle_alpha   90.00
_cell.angle_beta   90.00
_cell.angle_gamma   90.00
#
_symmetry.space_group_name_H-M   'P 1'
#
loop_
_entity.id
_entity.type
_entity.pdbx_description
1 polymer ?
#
loop_
_entity_poly.entity_id
_entity_poly.type
_entity_poly.pdbx_seq_one_letter_code
_entity_poly.pdbx_strand_id
1 'polypeptide(L)'
;MLDIRQQLQRDGHACSIINITRCSKAIDEPDVYHPQTPLALVRLLLKLKYDLLHIHIGGEIPARVFALLAVCAVIARGKSVLTLHSGGYPLSEAGRAARRFSLRGFIFRLYTRLVCVNRQQVKMFEKFGAARENIRLIPPFFNQNPDKSVSVPAPLKDFAAAHQPFLLTVGFLQPAYNVPLQIEALGKVLENFPGAGLMIIGAGDREDELRRLIASKPYAARVLLAGDVEHAVTLHLINDCDVLLRTTDYDGDAISIREALHLDTPVVATDNGMRPEGVRLIPKGDAEALEKAIEATLNQSAKIKSAKPDDYRNIKAILSLYKEVIGAPRSESAGEKALSSDVSSLWLFWIALNVLRNLLESGAA
;
A
#
# COMPACT_ATOMS: atom_id res chain seq x y z
N MET A 1 -4.66 -7.16 4.62
CA MET A 1 -5.90 -7.20 5.47
C MET A 1 -6.41 -8.62 5.65
N LEU A 2 -6.50 -9.41 4.57
CA LEU A 2 -6.94 -10.82 4.67
C LEU A 2 -6.09 -11.63 5.65
N ASP A 3 -4.78 -11.48 5.65
CA ASP A 3 -3.88 -12.20 6.58
C ASP A 3 -4.13 -11.83 8.05
N ILE A 4 -4.40 -10.54 8.34
CA ILE A 4 -4.75 -10.08 9.68
C ILE A 4 -6.09 -10.72 10.11
N ARG A 5 -7.09 -10.76 9.21
CA ARG A 5 -8.38 -11.42 9.48
C ARG A 5 -8.19 -12.90 9.75
N GLN A 6 -7.45 -13.62 8.91
CA GLN A 6 -7.19 -15.05 9.08
C GLN A 6 -6.50 -15.34 10.42
N GLN A 7 -5.51 -14.51 10.80
CA GLN A 7 -4.83 -14.69 12.07
C GLN A 7 -5.76 -14.41 13.26
N LEU A 8 -6.56 -13.32 13.21
CA LEU A 8 -7.55 -13.01 14.25
C LEU A 8 -8.57 -14.15 14.40
N GLN A 9 -9.06 -14.72 13.29
CA GLN A 9 -10.00 -15.84 13.31
C GLN A 9 -9.37 -17.10 13.90
N ARG A 10 -8.09 -17.41 13.59
CA ARG A 10 -7.33 -18.49 14.21
C ARG A 10 -7.17 -18.31 15.73
N ASP A 11 -7.03 -17.07 16.16
CA ASP A 11 -6.91 -16.69 17.58
C ASP A 11 -8.29 -16.64 18.29
N GLY A 12 -9.38 -17.00 17.60
CA GLY A 12 -10.75 -17.03 18.15
C GLY A 12 -11.47 -15.69 18.17
N HIS A 13 -10.98 -14.68 17.45
CA HIS A 13 -11.59 -13.35 17.37
C HIS A 13 -12.52 -13.23 16.15
N ALA A 14 -13.66 -12.56 16.31
CA ALA A 14 -14.50 -12.15 15.20
C ALA A 14 -13.84 -10.97 14.45
N CYS A 15 -13.80 -11.04 13.12
CA CYS A 15 -13.23 -9.98 12.29
C CYS A 15 -14.07 -9.79 11.03
N SER A 16 -14.69 -8.62 10.90
CA SER A 16 -15.43 -8.22 9.70
C SER A 16 -14.58 -7.30 8.83
N ILE A 17 -14.73 -7.40 7.51
CA ILE A 17 -14.10 -6.51 6.53
C ILE A 17 -15.16 -5.62 5.91
N ILE A 18 -14.89 -4.33 5.84
CA ILE A 18 -15.72 -3.35 5.11
C ILE A 18 -14.88 -2.82 3.95
N ASN A 19 -15.23 -3.23 2.74
CA ASN A 19 -14.55 -2.77 1.53
C ASN A 19 -15.28 -1.58 0.92
N ILE A 20 -14.60 -0.43 0.86
CA ILE A 20 -15.09 0.83 0.32
C ILE A 20 -14.48 1.20 -1.04
N THR A 21 -13.66 0.32 -1.62
CA THR A 21 -13.05 0.54 -2.94
C THR A 21 -14.03 0.17 -4.06
N ARG A 22 -14.15 1.06 -5.07
CA ARG A 22 -15.09 0.87 -6.20
C ARG A 22 -14.63 -0.17 -7.23
N CYS A 23 -13.36 -0.55 -7.24
CA CYS A 23 -12.76 -1.36 -8.31
C CYS A 23 -12.53 -2.83 -7.96
N SER A 24 -12.89 -3.30 -6.78
CA SER A 24 -12.70 -4.70 -6.43
C SER A 24 -13.90 -5.53 -6.86
N LYS A 25 -13.66 -6.70 -7.48
CA LYS A 25 -14.68 -7.74 -7.56
C LYS A 25 -15.24 -7.97 -6.16
N ALA A 26 -16.55 -7.97 -6.01
CA ALA A 26 -17.18 -8.22 -4.73
C ALA A 26 -16.71 -9.60 -4.23
N ILE A 27 -16.12 -9.61 -3.04
CA ILE A 27 -15.76 -10.86 -2.35
C ILE A 27 -17.04 -11.31 -1.64
N ASP A 28 -17.64 -12.37 -2.12
CA ASP A 28 -18.85 -12.97 -1.51
C ASP A 28 -18.43 -13.96 -0.42
N GLU A 29 -18.00 -13.39 0.71
CA GLU A 29 -17.61 -14.14 1.91
C GLU A 29 -18.40 -13.65 3.12
N PRO A 30 -18.67 -14.51 4.11
CA PRO A 30 -19.27 -14.11 5.38
C PRO A 30 -18.48 -12.97 6.03
N ASP A 31 -19.20 -12.02 6.62
CA ASP A 31 -18.60 -10.85 7.32
C ASP A 31 -17.76 -9.91 6.44
N VAL A 32 -17.93 -9.95 5.11
CA VAL A 32 -17.39 -8.97 4.18
C VAL A 32 -18.52 -8.10 3.64
N TYR A 33 -18.43 -6.80 3.85
CA TYR A 33 -19.45 -5.82 3.53
C TYR A 33 -18.97 -4.85 2.45
N HIS A 34 -19.85 -4.48 1.53
CA HIS A 34 -19.57 -3.59 0.40
C HIS A 34 -20.56 -2.41 0.38
N PRO A 35 -20.49 -1.46 1.33
CA PRO A 35 -21.39 -0.30 1.35
C PRO A 35 -21.13 0.60 0.14
N GLN A 36 -22.17 0.86 -0.67
CA GLN A 36 -22.07 1.64 -1.90
C GLN A 36 -22.14 3.15 -1.67
N THR A 37 -22.55 3.60 -0.48
CA THR A 37 -22.69 5.01 -0.14
C THR A 37 -22.11 5.31 1.24
N PRO A 38 -21.68 6.55 1.49
CA PRO A 38 -21.21 6.97 2.83
C PRO A 38 -22.27 6.75 3.91
N LEU A 39 -23.54 6.96 3.60
CA LEU A 39 -24.63 6.74 4.55
C LEU A 39 -24.80 5.24 4.88
N ALA A 40 -24.68 4.36 3.90
CA ALA A 40 -24.71 2.91 4.10
C ALA A 40 -23.56 2.47 5.01
N LEU A 41 -22.36 3.03 4.82
CA LEU A 41 -21.20 2.77 5.68
C LEU A 41 -21.46 3.22 7.11
N VAL A 42 -21.98 4.43 7.33
CA VAL A 42 -22.30 4.95 8.67
C VAL A 42 -23.34 4.06 9.35
N ARG A 43 -24.43 3.71 8.66
CA ARG A 43 -25.46 2.80 9.20
C ARG A 43 -24.88 1.44 9.57
N LEU A 44 -24.00 0.90 8.74
CA LEU A 44 -23.32 -0.37 9.00
C LEU A 44 -22.43 -0.27 10.26
N LEU A 45 -21.60 0.77 10.39
CA LEU A 45 -20.74 0.99 11.54
C LEU A 45 -21.55 1.19 12.85
N LEU A 46 -22.73 1.78 12.79
CA LEU A 46 -23.61 1.92 13.94
C LEU A 46 -24.33 0.61 14.31
N LYS A 47 -24.59 -0.26 13.32
CA LYS A 47 -25.27 -1.56 13.53
C LYS A 47 -24.33 -2.63 14.06
N LEU A 48 -23.08 -2.65 13.57
CA LEU A 48 -22.06 -3.64 13.96
C LEU A 48 -21.64 -3.39 15.42
N LYS A 49 -21.51 -4.49 16.17
CA LYS A 49 -20.87 -4.47 17.50
C LYS A 49 -19.40 -4.83 17.30
N TYR A 50 -18.51 -3.93 17.68
CA TYR A 50 -17.07 -4.14 17.58
C TYR A 50 -16.34 -3.47 18.75
N ASP A 51 -15.20 -4.04 19.12
CA ASP A 51 -14.33 -3.50 20.17
C ASP A 51 -13.30 -2.53 19.60
N LEU A 52 -12.97 -2.66 18.30
CA LEU A 52 -11.96 -1.85 17.64
C LEU A 52 -12.31 -1.65 16.16
N LEU A 53 -12.14 -0.43 15.67
CA LEU A 53 -12.23 -0.09 14.25
C LEU A 53 -10.84 0.20 13.70
N HIS A 54 -10.37 -0.60 12.74
CA HIS A 54 -9.12 -0.35 12.05
C HIS A 54 -9.37 0.08 10.59
N ILE A 55 -8.88 1.25 10.23
CA ILE A 55 -9.03 1.82 8.89
C ILE A 55 -7.69 1.79 8.16
N HIS A 56 -7.70 1.27 6.94
CA HIS A 56 -6.55 1.28 6.03
C HIS A 56 -6.81 2.26 4.90
N ILE A 57 -5.87 3.19 4.68
CA ILE A 57 -5.95 4.18 3.62
C ILE A 57 -4.68 4.17 2.78
N GLY A 58 -4.84 4.15 1.45
CA GLY A 58 -3.79 4.30 0.46
C GLY A 58 -4.10 5.46 -0.50
N GLY A 59 -3.15 5.78 -1.36
CA GLY A 59 -3.30 6.82 -2.39
C GLY A 59 -3.41 8.24 -1.85
N GLU A 60 -4.08 9.10 -2.59
CA GLU A 60 -4.40 10.46 -2.19
C GLU A 60 -5.57 10.48 -1.20
N ILE A 61 -5.56 11.47 -0.30
CA ILE A 61 -6.62 11.67 0.68
C ILE A 61 -7.38 12.97 0.34
N PRO A 62 -8.34 12.93 -0.61
CA PRO A 62 -9.16 14.10 -0.94
C PRO A 62 -10.09 14.44 0.23
N ALA A 63 -10.67 15.65 0.19
CA ALA A 63 -11.49 16.17 1.28
C ALA A 63 -12.63 15.23 1.69
N ARG A 64 -13.28 14.56 0.74
CA ARG A 64 -14.36 13.59 0.98
C ARG A 64 -13.90 12.37 1.80
N VAL A 65 -12.71 11.84 1.51
CA VAL A 65 -12.12 10.72 2.28
C VAL A 65 -11.74 11.22 3.67
N PHE A 66 -11.23 12.44 3.76
CA PHE A 66 -10.87 13.05 5.03
C PHE A 66 -12.08 13.26 5.95
N ALA A 67 -13.19 13.69 5.35
CA ALA A 67 -14.48 13.80 6.03
C ALA A 67 -14.96 12.43 6.57
N LEU A 68 -14.84 11.38 5.76
CA LEU A 68 -15.18 10.02 6.16
C LEU A 68 -14.31 9.55 7.33
N LEU A 69 -13.01 9.86 7.33
CA LEU A 69 -12.10 9.55 8.45
C LEU A 69 -12.56 10.22 9.74
N ALA A 70 -13.00 11.49 9.69
CA ALA A 70 -13.53 12.17 10.86
C ALA A 70 -14.76 11.47 11.42
N VAL A 71 -15.72 11.10 10.55
CA VAL A 71 -16.94 10.39 10.96
C VAL A 71 -16.60 9.04 11.59
N CYS A 72 -15.72 8.25 10.96
CA CYS A 72 -15.30 6.96 11.48
C CYS A 72 -14.61 7.08 12.84
N ALA A 73 -13.74 8.08 13.04
CA ALA A 73 -13.06 8.29 14.32
C ALA A 73 -14.05 8.62 15.45
N VAL A 74 -15.06 9.44 15.15
CA VAL A 74 -16.12 9.79 16.13
C VAL A 74 -16.99 8.58 16.47
N ILE A 75 -17.43 7.82 15.45
CA ILE A 75 -18.29 6.62 15.67
C ILE A 75 -17.54 5.54 16.48
N ALA A 76 -16.24 5.38 16.25
CA ALA A 76 -15.41 4.38 16.94
C ALA A 76 -15.21 4.66 18.45
N ARG A 77 -15.65 5.80 18.95
CA ARG A 77 -15.63 6.17 20.38
C ARG A 77 -14.29 5.94 21.07
N GLY A 78 -13.19 6.35 20.42
CA GLY A 78 -11.84 6.27 20.98
C GLY A 78 -11.15 4.90 20.88
N LYS A 79 -11.77 3.91 20.21
CA LYS A 79 -11.12 2.60 19.93
C LYS A 79 -10.89 2.44 18.43
N SER A 80 -10.03 3.30 17.89
CA SER A 80 -9.76 3.36 16.46
C SER A 80 -8.27 3.36 16.12
N VAL A 81 -7.93 2.63 15.08
CA VAL A 81 -6.59 2.59 14.50
C VAL A 81 -6.68 3.06 13.05
N LEU A 82 -5.74 3.87 12.62
CA LEU A 82 -5.59 4.29 11.22
C LEU A 82 -4.23 3.88 10.69
N THR A 83 -4.20 3.04 9.64
CA THR A 83 -2.97 2.76 8.89
C THR A 83 -2.94 3.57 7.59
N LEU A 84 -1.87 4.32 7.40
CA LEU A 84 -1.62 5.05 6.17
C LEU A 84 -0.64 4.28 5.29
N HIS A 85 -1.10 3.86 4.10
CA HIS A 85 -0.26 3.16 3.10
C HIS A 85 0.29 4.09 2.02
N SER A 86 -0.13 5.36 1.99
CA SER A 86 0.26 6.32 0.94
C SER A 86 1.68 6.84 1.12
N GLY A 87 2.59 6.46 0.24
CA GLY A 87 3.94 7.05 0.18
C GLY A 87 3.95 8.47 -0.36
N GLY A 88 3.01 8.80 -1.24
CA GLY A 88 2.91 10.13 -1.84
C GLY A 88 2.34 11.20 -0.90
N TYR A 89 1.48 10.81 0.04
CA TYR A 89 0.80 11.78 0.89
C TYR A 89 1.74 12.67 1.72
N PRO A 90 2.83 12.18 2.36
CA PRO A 90 3.80 13.04 3.03
C PRO A 90 4.48 14.07 2.11
N LEU A 91 4.58 13.76 0.82
CA LEU A 91 5.18 14.61 -0.22
C LEU A 91 4.17 15.51 -0.92
N SER A 92 2.87 15.31 -0.73
CA SER A 92 1.82 16.15 -1.23
C SER A 92 1.87 17.54 -0.58
N GLU A 93 1.21 18.53 -1.19
CA GLU A 93 1.05 19.86 -0.61
C GLU A 93 0.46 19.77 0.81
N ALA A 94 -0.58 18.97 0.99
CA ALA A 94 -1.24 18.77 2.27
C ALA A 94 -0.32 18.12 3.34
N GLY A 95 0.52 17.18 2.95
CA GLY A 95 1.49 16.53 3.86
C GLY A 95 2.64 17.47 4.23
N ARG A 96 3.14 18.27 3.25
CA ARG A 96 4.18 19.30 3.49
C ARG A 96 3.67 20.45 4.36
N ALA A 97 2.41 20.86 4.15
CA ALA A 97 1.74 21.88 4.94
C ALA A 97 1.21 21.38 6.30
N ALA A 98 1.66 20.20 6.75
CA ALA A 98 1.23 19.61 8.02
C ALA A 98 1.46 20.56 9.20
N ARG A 99 0.40 20.86 9.96
CA ARG A 99 0.42 21.74 11.14
C ARG A 99 -0.45 21.16 12.24
N ARG A 100 -0.03 21.33 13.49
CA ARG A 100 -0.76 20.86 14.67
C ARG A 100 -2.20 21.40 14.75
N PHE A 101 -2.40 22.68 14.44
CA PHE A 101 -3.71 23.36 14.55
C PHE A 101 -4.49 23.38 13.22
N SER A 102 -4.14 22.51 12.27
CA SER A 102 -4.95 22.30 11.08
C SER A 102 -6.12 21.34 11.35
N LEU A 103 -7.19 21.46 10.54
CA LEU A 103 -8.31 20.52 10.59
C LEU A 103 -7.85 19.07 10.39
N ARG A 104 -6.88 18.85 9.48
CA ARG A 104 -6.28 17.53 9.25
C ARG A 104 -5.57 16.99 10.49
N GLY A 105 -4.76 17.84 11.13
CA GLY A 105 -4.10 17.50 12.39
C GLY A 105 -5.08 17.16 13.51
N PHE A 106 -6.18 17.92 13.60
CA PHE A 106 -7.24 17.61 14.55
C PHE A 106 -7.86 16.23 14.29
N ILE A 107 -8.23 15.91 13.05
CA ILE A 107 -8.86 14.64 12.68
C ILE A 107 -7.92 13.46 12.92
N PHE A 108 -6.63 13.56 12.54
CA PHE A 108 -5.68 12.48 12.81
C PHE A 108 -5.51 12.20 14.31
N ARG A 109 -5.57 13.21 15.15
CA ARG A 109 -5.48 13.05 16.62
C ARG A 109 -6.72 12.45 17.27
N LEU A 110 -7.84 12.31 16.56
CA LEU A 110 -9.03 11.58 17.03
C LEU A 110 -8.78 10.06 17.06
N TYR A 111 -7.81 9.56 16.31
CA TYR A 111 -7.48 8.14 16.31
C TYR A 111 -6.64 7.77 17.52
N THR A 112 -6.98 6.65 18.17
CA THR A 112 -6.24 6.13 19.32
C THR A 112 -4.81 5.78 18.96
N ARG A 113 -4.62 5.18 17.77
CA ARG A 113 -3.31 4.86 17.22
C ARG A 113 -3.24 5.15 15.73
N LEU A 114 -2.07 5.64 15.31
CA LEU A 114 -1.70 5.88 13.92
C LEU A 114 -0.58 4.92 13.53
N VAL A 115 -0.84 4.06 12.57
CA VAL A 115 0.15 3.12 12.04
C VAL A 115 0.75 3.71 10.77
N CYS A 116 2.06 3.88 10.79
CA CYS A 116 2.88 4.34 9.69
C CYS A 116 3.61 3.16 9.06
N VAL A 117 3.68 3.10 7.74
CA VAL A 117 4.44 2.08 7.04
C VAL A 117 5.89 2.51 6.79
N ASN A 118 6.21 3.81 6.96
CA ASN A 118 7.56 4.35 6.81
C ASN A 118 7.83 5.54 7.74
N ARG A 119 9.10 5.92 7.85
CA ARG A 119 9.55 7.01 8.75
C ARG A 119 9.08 8.40 8.32
N GLN A 120 8.81 8.63 7.03
CA GLN A 120 8.32 9.93 6.55
C GLN A 120 6.91 10.21 7.07
N GLN A 121 6.06 9.18 7.12
CA GLN A 121 4.72 9.28 7.71
C GLN A 121 4.78 9.57 9.21
N VAL A 122 5.73 8.97 9.94
CA VAL A 122 5.93 9.27 11.37
C VAL A 122 6.19 10.77 11.56
N LYS A 123 7.18 11.32 10.83
CA LYS A 123 7.52 12.75 10.90
C LYS A 123 6.33 13.66 10.51
N MET A 124 5.55 13.24 9.54
CA MET A 124 4.36 13.98 9.11
C MET A 124 3.28 14.02 10.19
N PHE A 125 2.98 12.88 10.83
CA PHE A 125 1.98 12.84 11.90
C PHE A 125 2.42 13.61 13.14
N GLU A 126 3.72 13.60 13.46
CA GLU A 126 4.30 14.46 14.51
C GLU A 126 4.08 15.95 14.19
N LYS A 127 4.27 16.39 12.93
CA LYS A 127 3.94 17.76 12.49
C LYS A 127 2.45 18.07 12.59
N PHE A 128 1.56 17.09 12.35
CA PHE A 128 0.13 17.22 12.60
C PHE A 128 -0.23 17.24 14.09
N GLY A 129 0.76 17.10 14.97
CA GLY A 129 0.63 17.19 16.43
C GLY A 129 0.15 15.90 17.09
N ALA A 130 0.24 14.75 16.40
CA ALA A 130 0.00 13.47 17.04
C ALA A 130 1.12 13.18 18.06
N ALA A 131 0.76 12.68 19.23
CA ALA A 131 1.72 12.32 20.26
C ALA A 131 2.52 11.07 19.81
N ARG A 132 3.82 11.06 20.10
CA ARG A 132 4.74 10.00 19.64
C ARG A 132 4.32 8.61 20.10
N GLU A 133 3.78 8.52 21.31
CA GLU A 133 3.24 7.29 21.89
C GLU A 133 1.99 6.76 21.18
N ASN A 134 1.32 7.60 20.39
CA ASN A 134 0.16 7.19 19.58
C ASN A 134 0.56 6.76 18.16
N ILE A 135 1.82 6.95 17.77
CA ILE A 135 2.32 6.58 16.44
C ILE A 135 3.08 5.25 16.54
N ARG A 136 2.78 4.33 15.64
CA ARG A 136 3.51 3.06 15.49
C ARG A 136 4.07 2.96 14.08
N LEU A 137 5.34 2.64 13.98
CA LEU A 137 5.98 2.28 12.71
C LEU A 137 5.89 0.77 12.55
N ILE A 138 4.96 0.32 11.71
CA ILE A 138 4.75 -1.09 11.39
C ILE A 138 4.72 -1.21 9.87
N PRO A 139 5.84 -1.58 9.24
CA PRO A 139 5.88 -1.81 7.80
C PRO A 139 4.89 -2.90 7.38
N PRO A 140 4.38 -2.88 6.14
CA PRO A 140 3.60 -3.99 5.63
C PRO A 140 4.44 -5.27 5.66
N PHE A 141 3.78 -6.40 5.75
CA PHE A 141 4.44 -7.69 5.72
C PHE A 141 3.85 -8.53 4.60
N PHE A 142 4.63 -9.51 4.20
CA PHE A 142 4.21 -10.52 3.25
C PHE A 142 4.88 -11.86 3.63
N ASN A 143 4.14 -12.96 3.63
CA ASN A 143 4.62 -14.29 4.01
C ASN A 143 3.95 -15.42 3.23
N GLN A 144 3.37 -15.10 2.05
CA GLN A 144 2.73 -16.12 1.23
C GLN A 144 3.72 -16.66 0.19
N ASN A 145 3.77 -17.97 0.08
CA ASN A 145 4.44 -18.61 -1.05
C ASN A 145 3.43 -18.81 -2.20
N PRO A 146 3.91 -18.89 -3.45
CA PRO A 146 3.04 -19.19 -4.58
C PRO A 146 2.27 -20.50 -4.34
N ASP A 147 0.95 -20.46 -4.55
CA ASP A 147 0.10 -21.65 -4.42
C ASP A 147 0.28 -22.55 -5.64
N LYS A 148 0.76 -23.76 -5.44
CA LYS A 148 1.02 -24.75 -6.50
C LYS A 148 -0.23 -25.14 -7.30
N SER A 149 -1.43 -24.89 -6.79
CA SER A 149 -2.70 -25.13 -7.49
C SER A 149 -3.01 -24.04 -8.54
N VAL A 150 -2.37 -22.87 -8.44
CA VAL A 150 -2.57 -21.76 -9.37
C VAL A 150 -1.71 -21.95 -10.60
N SER A 151 -2.33 -21.98 -11.78
CA SER A 151 -1.62 -22.05 -13.04
C SER A 151 -1.37 -20.66 -13.61
N VAL A 152 -0.12 -20.41 -14.04
CA VAL A 152 0.23 -19.19 -14.78
C VAL A 152 -0.36 -19.29 -16.19
N PRO A 153 -1.10 -18.27 -16.68
CA PRO A 153 -1.62 -18.24 -18.06
C PRO A 153 -0.53 -18.45 -19.09
N ALA A 154 -0.82 -19.25 -20.14
CA ALA A 154 0.16 -19.63 -21.16
C ALA A 154 0.95 -18.44 -21.75
N PRO A 155 0.33 -17.30 -22.16
CA PRO A 155 1.09 -16.19 -22.72
C PRO A 155 2.18 -15.62 -21.78
N LEU A 156 1.91 -15.59 -20.46
CA LEU A 156 2.85 -15.09 -19.46
C LEU A 156 3.95 -16.13 -19.20
N LYS A 157 3.56 -17.41 -19.11
CA LYS A 157 4.48 -18.52 -18.90
C LYS A 157 5.45 -18.67 -20.08
N ASP A 158 4.92 -18.60 -21.30
CA ASP A 158 5.70 -18.75 -22.54
C ASP A 158 6.68 -17.59 -22.70
N PHE A 159 6.27 -16.36 -22.37
CA PHE A 159 7.16 -15.22 -22.37
C PHE A 159 8.30 -15.39 -21.35
N ALA A 160 8.01 -15.76 -20.12
CA ALA A 160 9.01 -15.98 -19.07
C ALA A 160 9.99 -17.11 -19.46
N ALA A 161 9.51 -18.19 -20.07
CA ALA A 161 10.32 -19.31 -20.53
C ALA A 161 11.21 -18.95 -21.74
N ALA A 162 10.73 -18.10 -22.64
CA ALA A 162 11.45 -17.68 -23.86
C ALA A 162 12.55 -16.64 -23.60
N HIS A 163 12.54 -15.99 -22.45
CA HIS A 163 13.43 -14.88 -22.13
C HIS A 163 14.26 -15.17 -20.87
N GLN A 164 15.56 -15.34 -21.06
CA GLN A 164 16.51 -15.56 -19.98
C GLN A 164 17.71 -14.61 -20.15
N PRO A 165 17.99 -13.75 -19.15
CA PRO A 165 17.28 -13.59 -17.87
C PRO A 165 15.89 -12.95 -18.01
N PHE A 166 14.99 -13.33 -17.11
CA PHE A 166 13.63 -12.82 -17.03
C PHE A 166 13.52 -11.70 -15.99
N LEU A 167 13.29 -10.47 -16.47
CA LEU A 167 13.09 -9.28 -15.64
C LEU A 167 11.61 -9.01 -15.47
N LEU A 168 11.21 -8.61 -14.27
CA LEU A 168 9.82 -8.34 -13.94
C LEU A 168 9.65 -6.97 -13.28
N THR A 169 8.60 -6.24 -13.61
CA THR A 169 8.11 -5.12 -12.81
C THR A 169 6.63 -5.26 -12.51
N VAL A 170 6.22 -4.87 -11.30
CA VAL A 170 4.83 -4.91 -10.84
C VAL A 170 4.45 -3.55 -10.30
N GLY A 171 3.45 -2.89 -10.89
CA GLY A 171 3.01 -1.58 -10.39
C GLY A 171 2.03 -0.87 -11.32
N PHE A 172 1.56 0.30 -10.90
CA PHE A 172 0.67 1.11 -11.72
C PHE A 172 1.41 1.75 -12.89
N LEU A 173 0.73 1.86 -14.05
CA LEU A 173 1.26 2.53 -15.22
C LEU A 173 1.02 4.05 -15.12
N GLN A 174 1.71 4.69 -14.18
CA GLN A 174 1.64 6.11 -13.87
C GLN A 174 3.03 6.76 -13.93
N PRO A 175 3.13 8.09 -14.12
CA PRO A 175 4.43 8.78 -14.25
C PRO A 175 5.41 8.46 -13.11
N ALA A 176 4.92 8.40 -11.87
CA ALA A 176 5.74 8.14 -10.68
C ALA A 176 6.40 6.75 -10.65
N TYR A 177 5.94 5.81 -11.47
CA TYR A 177 6.54 4.46 -11.55
C TYR A 177 7.72 4.38 -12.50
N ASN A 178 7.87 5.38 -13.37
CA ASN A 178 8.98 5.54 -14.31
C ASN A 178 9.31 4.25 -15.10
N VAL A 179 8.27 3.59 -15.62
CA VAL A 179 8.40 2.38 -16.45
C VAL A 179 9.21 2.64 -17.73
N PRO A 180 9.13 3.82 -18.39
CA PRO A 180 9.98 4.13 -19.54
C PRO A 180 11.48 3.92 -19.27
N LEU A 181 11.96 4.28 -18.06
CA LEU A 181 13.36 4.08 -17.66
C LEU A 181 13.78 2.60 -17.75
N GLN A 182 12.90 1.69 -17.38
CA GLN A 182 13.17 0.24 -17.42
C GLN A 182 13.21 -0.27 -18.86
N ILE A 183 12.31 0.22 -19.72
CA ILE A 183 12.30 -0.12 -21.15
C ILE A 183 13.58 0.35 -21.82
N GLU A 184 14.04 1.58 -21.53
CA GLU A 184 15.30 2.11 -22.07
C GLU A 184 16.52 1.32 -21.58
N ALA A 185 16.60 1.04 -20.29
CA ALA A 185 17.70 0.28 -19.70
C ALA A 185 17.79 -1.14 -20.26
N LEU A 186 16.65 -1.79 -20.58
CA LEU A 186 16.64 -3.10 -21.22
C LEU A 186 17.45 -3.12 -22.52
N GLY A 187 17.35 -2.05 -23.32
CA GLY A 187 18.10 -1.98 -24.60
C GLY A 187 19.60 -2.11 -24.39
N LYS A 188 20.14 -1.61 -23.30
CA LYS A 188 21.55 -1.74 -22.93
C LYS A 188 21.87 -3.11 -22.32
N VAL A 189 20.99 -3.60 -21.43
CA VAL A 189 21.12 -4.95 -20.85
C VAL A 189 21.19 -6.02 -21.95
N LEU A 190 20.47 -5.86 -23.05
CA LEU A 190 20.49 -6.79 -24.19
C LEU A 190 21.86 -6.88 -24.91
N GLU A 191 22.74 -5.90 -24.76
CA GLU A 191 24.09 -5.95 -25.31
C GLU A 191 24.91 -7.07 -24.65
N ASN A 192 24.74 -7.28 -23.35
CA ASN A 192 25.43 -8.30 -22.55
C ASN A 192 24.59 -9.56 -22.31
N PHE A 193 23.27 -9.40 -22.31
CA PHE A 193 22.28 -10.48 -22.08
C PHE A 193 21.24 -10.53 -23.21
N PRO A 194 21.61 -11.00 -24.41
CA PRO A 194 20.75 -10.95 -25.61
C PRO A 194 19.45 -11.77 -25.48
N GLY A 195 19.39 -12.69 -24.52
CA GLY A 195 18.21 -13.47 -24.18
C GLY A 195 17.23 -12.77 -23.24
N ALA A 196 17.60 -11.62 -22.65
CA ALA A 196 16.81 -10.96 -21.64
C ALA A 196 15.42 -10.51 -22.15
N GLY A 197 14.44 -10.49 -21.23
CA GLY A 197 13.12 -9.93 -21.49
C GLY A 197 12.54 -9.26 -20.25
N LEU A 198 11.70 -8.27 -20.46
CA LEU A 198 11.02 -7.51 -19.42
C LEU A 198 9.51 -7.72 -19.51
N MET A 199 8.92 -8.26 -18.46
CA MET A 199 7.46 -8.29 -18.28
C MET A 199 7.04 -7.16 -17.35
N ILE A 200 5.98 -6.44 -17.74
CA ILE A 200 5.40 -5.32 -17.00
C ILE A 200 3.98 -5.70 -16.61
N ILE A 201 3.76 -5.90 -15.31
CA ILE A 201 2.44 -6.21 -14.73
C ILE A 201 1.85 -4.95 -14.11
N GLY A 202 0.61 -4.64 -14.49
CA GLY A 202 -0.19 -3.56 -13.97
C GLY A 202 -0.97 -2.81 -15.03
N ALA A 203 -1.84 -1.92 -14.57
CA ALA A 203 -2.67 -1.07 -15.41
C ALA A 203 -2.53 0.40 -15.00
N GLY A 204 -2.89 1.31 -15.89
CA GLY A 204 -2.86 2.74 -15.60
C GLY A 204 -3.10 3.60 -16.84
N ASP A 205 -3.14 4.89 -16.61
CA ASP A 205 -3.47 5.91 -17.61
C ASP A 205 -2.40 6.11 -18.68
N ARG A 206 -1.19 5.56 -18.48
CA ARG A 206 -0.09 5.64 -19.45
C ARG A 206 0.10 4.38 -20.31
N GLU A 207 -0.86 3.45 -20.31
CA GLU A 207 -0.73 2.18 -21.04
C GLU A 207 -0.49 2.41 -22.54
N ASP A 208 -1.28 3.26 -23.19
CA ASP A 208 -1.14 3.55 -24.63
C ASP A 208 0.19 4.22 -24.98
N GLU A 209 0.70 5.06 -24.09
CA GLU A 209 2.02 5.68 -24.26
C GLU A 209 3.14 4.63 -24.20
N LEU A 210 3.06 3.72 -23.22
CA LEU A 210 4.02 2.65 -23.07
C LEU A 210 3.97 1.67 -24.25
N ARG A 211 2.79 1.32 -24.76
CA ARG A 211 2.65 0.50 -25.97
C ARG A 211 3.33 1.13 -27.17
N ARG A 212 3.16 2.43 -27.38
CA ARG A 212 3.86 3.18 -28.46
C ARG A 212 5.35 3.21 -28.25
N LEU A 213 5.82 3.44 -27.03
CA LEU A 213 7.24 3.42 -26.70
C LEU A 213 7.85 2.04 -26.98
N ILE A 214 7.22 0.97 -26.52
CA ILE A 214 7.67 -0.41 -26.79
C ILE A 214 7.73 -0.68 -28.28
N ALA A 215 6.68 -0.37 -29.03
CA ALA A 215 6.62 -0.58 -30.49
C ALA A 215 7.69 0.20 -31.27
N SER A 216 8.20 1.30 -30.73
CA SER A 216 9.28 2.08 -31.34
C SER A 216 10.69 1.47 -31.16
N LYS A 217 10.82 0.45 -30.29
CA LYS A 217 12.13 -0.15 -29.98
C LYS A 217 12.45 -1.32 -30.90
N PRO A 218 13.71 -1.47 -31.34
CA PRO A 218 14.15 -2.63 -32.15
C PRO A 218 14.00 -3.96 -31.38
N TYR A 219 13.89 -3.90 -30.07
CA TYR A 219 13.70 -5.02 -29.16
C TYR A 219 12.26 -5.12 -28.59
N ALA A 220 11.26 -4.60 -29.30
CA ALA A 220 9.85 -4.62 -28.87
C ALA A 220 9.38 -6.03 -28.45
N ALA A 221 9.81 -7.08 -29.16
CA ALA A 221 9.49 -8.47 -28.82
C ALA A 221 10.05 -8.95 -27.47
N ARG A 222 11.00 -8.21 -26.89
CA ARG A 222 11.59 -8.48 -25.56
C ARG A 222 10.84 -7.81 -24.40
N VAL A 223 9.75 -7.10 -24.68
CA VAL A 223 8.95 -6.41 -23.65
C VAL A 223 7.51 -6.86 -23.76
N LEU A 224 6.98 -7.40 -22.67
CA LEU A 224 5.56 -7.78 -22.56
C LEU A 224 4.84 -6.86 -21.58
N LEU A 225 3.85 -6.11 -22.05
CA LEU A 225 2.91 -5.37 -21.21
C LEU A 225 1.74 -6.31 -20.90
N ALA A 226 1.77 -6.93 -19.70
CA ALA A 226 0.87 -8.01 -19.31
C ALA A 226 -0.52 -7.53 -18.83
N GLY A 227 -0.67 -6.23 -18.58
CA GLY A 227 -1.90 -5.68 -18.02
C GLY A 227 -2.10 -6.05 -16.54
N ASP A 228 -3.35 -6.03 -16.09
CA ASP A 228 -3.71 -6.42 -14.72
C ASP A 228 -3.72 -7.94 -14.59
N VAL A 229 -2.86 -8.46 -13.73
CA VAL A 229 -2.67 -9.90 -13.49
C VAL A 229 -3.09 -10.23 -12.06
N GLU A 230 -3.80 -11.34 -11.89
CA GLU A 230 -4.22 -11.80 -10.56
C GLU A 230 -3.03 -11.97 -9.62
N HIS A 231 -3.19 -11.56 -8.36
CA HIS A 231 -2.12 -11.53 -7.36
C HIS A 231 -1.45 -12.92 -7.17
N ALA A 232 -2.26 -13.99 -7.14
CA ALA A 232 -1.72 -15.34 -7.00
C ALA A 232 -0.80 -15.74 -8.18
N VAL A 233 -1.14 -15.34 -9.42
CA VAL A 233 -0.32 -15.52 -10.61
C VAL A 233 0.92 -14.62 -10.56
N THR A 234 0.75 -13.36 -10.10
CA THR A 234 1.87 -12.42 -9.94
C THR A 234 2.94 -12.95 -8.99
N LEU A 235 2.55 -13.65 -7.90
CA LEU A 235 3.49 -14.28 -6.99
C LEU A 235 4.34 -15.36 -7.64
N HIS A 236 3.75 -16.19 -8.52
CA HIS A 236 4.53 -17.15 -9.31
C HIS A 236 5.56 -16.45 -10.19
N LEU A 237 5.14 -15.37 -10.89
CA LEU A 237 6.05 -14.63 -11.76
C LEU A 237 7.17 -13.92 -10.99
N ILE A 238 6.89 -13.40 -9.79
CA ILE A 238 7.92 -12.84 -8.90
C ILE A 238 8.91 -13.92 -8.44
N ASN A 239 8.40 -15.11 -8.08
CA ASN A 239 9.26 -16.22 -7.69
C ASN A 239 10.16 -16.72 -8.83
N ASP A 240 9.67 -16.67 -10.04
CA ASP A 240 10.33 -17.23 -11.23
C ASP A 240 11.24 -16.21 -11.94
N CYS A 241 11.10 -14.90 -11.68
CA CYS A 241 11.97 -13.91 -12.31
C CYS A 241 13.37 -13.89 -11.69
N ASP A 242 14.34 -13.48 -12.51
CA ASP A 242 15.73 -13.33 -12.10
C ASP A 242 15.96 -12.03 -11.33
N VAL A 243 15.25 -10.96 -11.69
CA VAL A 243 15.31 -9.65 -11.00
C VAL A 243 13.96 -8.95 -11.06
N LEU A 244 13.48 -8.51 -9.89
CA LEU A 244 12.36 -7.57 -9.82
C LEU A 244 12.87 -6.13 -9.89
N LEU A 245 12.28 -5.33 -10.77
CA LEU A 245 12.60 -3.92 -10.96
C LEU A 245 11.55 -3.02 -10.31
N ARG A 246 11.98 -1.94 -9.62
CA ARG A 246 11.08 -0.95 -9.04
C ARG A 246 11.66 0.47 -9.12
N THR A 247 11.33 1.22 -10.15
CA THR A 247 11.89 2.54 -10.47
C THR A 247 11.03 3.71 -9.99
N THR A 248 10.19 3.50 -8.98
CA THR A 248 9.27 4.52 -8.48
C THR A 248 9.97 5.67 -7.76
N ASP A 249 9.52 6.91 -8.04
CA ASP A 249 10.03 8.11 -7.40
C ASP A 249 9.69 8.16 -5.90
N TYR A 250 8.55 7.64 -5.51
CA TYR A 250 8.11 7.51 -4.12
C TYR A 250 7.19 6.29 -3.94
N ASP A 251 7.22 5.72 -2.75
CA ASP A 251 6.38 4.60 -2.33
C ASP A 251 5.98 4.74 -0.87
N GLY A 252 4.89 4.10 -0.45
CA GLY A 252 4.56 3.92 0.96
C GLY A 252 5.49 2.91 1.62
N ASP A 253 5.42 1.73 1.09
CA ASP A 253 6.30 0.57 1.21
C ASP A 253 5.77 -0.43 0.17
N ALA A 254 6.55 -0.71 -0.86
CA ALA A 254 6.09 -1.50 -2.00
C ALA A 254 5.93 -2.98 -1.62
N ILE A 255 4.70 -3.48 -1.67
CA ILE A 255 4.42 -4.90 -1.37
C ILE A 255 5.18 -5.82 -2.30
N SER A 256 5.23 -5.55 -3.61
CA SER A 256 5.96 -6.39 -4.57
C SER A 256 7.45 -6.53 -4.25
N ILE A 257 8.08 -5.51 -3.66
CA ILE A 257 9.47 -5.63 -3.17
C ILE A 257 9.54 -6.60 -2.00
N ARG A 258 8.58 -6.54 -1.07
CA ARG A 258 8.56 -7.45 0.09
C ARG A 258 8.25 -8.88 -0.32
N GLU A 259 7.37 -9.06 -1.30
CA GLU A 259 7.09 -10.35 -1.94
C GLU A 259 8.35 -10.93 -2.56
N ALA A 260 9.07 -10.16 -3.36
CA ALA A 260 10.31 -10.59 -3.98
C ALA A 260 11.38 -10.97 -2.96
N LEU A 261 11.59 -10.13 -1.94
CA LEU A 261 12.55 -10.43 -0.87
C LEU A 261 12.16 -11.68 -0.06
N HIS A 262 10.86 -11.90 0.17
CA HIS A 262 10.36 -13.12 0.84
C HIS A 262 10.61 -14.38 -0.01
N LEU A 263 10.50 -14.26 -1.32
CA LEU A 263 10.72 -15.34 -2.29
C LEU A 263 12.20 -15.50 -2.70
N ASP A 264 13.11 -14.80 -2.02
CA ASP A 264 14.55 -14.76 -2.34
C ASP A 264 14.84 -14.28 -3.78
N THR A 265 13.93 -13.49 -4.34
CA THR A 265 14.10 -12.87 -5.67
C THR A 265 14.85 -11.55 -5.53
N PRO A 266 15.96 -11.36 -6.26
CA PRO A 266 16.73 -10.14 -6.24
C PRO A 266 15.90 -8.92 -6.67
N VAL A 267 16.12 -7.77 -6.01
CA VAL A 267 15.40 -6.53 -6.31
C VAL A 267 16.38 -5.41 -6.62
N VAL A 268 16.16 -4.73 -7.75
CA VAL A 268 16.80 -3.46 -8.08
C VAL A 268 15.75 -2.36 -8.03
N ALA A 269 15.98 -1.34 -7.20
CA ALA A 269 15.00 -0.26 -7.04
C ALA A 269 15.66 1.11 -6.85
N THR A 270 14.93 2.16 -7.26
CA THR A 270 15.31 3.54 -6.97
C THR A 270 15.38 3.79 -5.47
N ASP A 271 16.44 4.44 -5.01
CA ASP A 271 16.53 4.96 -3.65
C ASP A 271 15.57 6.15 -3.48
N ASN A 272 14.47 5.90 -2.83
CA ASN A 272 13.48 6.92 -2.46
C ASN A 272 13.43 7.15 -0.94
N GLY A 273 14.41 6.64 -0.20
CA GLY A 273 14.52 6.73 1.27
C GLY A 273 13.55 5.82 2.04
N MET A 274 12.85 4.89 1.35
CA MET A 274 11.79 4.06 1.95
C MET A 274 11.94 2.56 1.63
N ARG A 275 13.06 2.15 1.04
CA ARG A 275 13.30 0.76 0.65
C ARG A 275 13.67 -0.11 1.87
N PRO A 276 13.19 -1.35 1.93
CA PRO A 276 13.64 -2.31 2.93
C PRO A 276 15.10 -2.72 2.69
N GLU A 277 15.71 -3.30 3.69
CA GLU A 277 17.03 -3.93 3.57
C GLU A 277 17.00 -5.10 2.57
N GLY A 278 18.10 -5.34 1.87
CA GLY A 278 18.23 -6.40 0.86
C GLY A 278 17.94 -5.93 -0.57
N VAL A 279 17.51 -4.69 -0.77
CA VAL A 279 17.28 -4.11 -2.10
C VAL A 279 18.56 -3.47 -2.62
N ARG A 280 18.92 -3.73 -3.88
CA ARG A 280 19.99 -3.00 -4.57
C ARG A 280 19.46 -1.65 -5.01
N LEU A 281 20.02 -0.57 -4.45
CA LEU A 281 19.54 0.79 -4.66
C LEU A 281 20.27 1.47 -5.82
N ILE A 282 19.52 2.26 -6.59
CA ILE A 282 20.01 3.12 -7.66
C ILE A 282 19.50 4.56 -7.47
N PRO A 283 20.19 5.58 -8.01
CA PRO A 283 19.67 6.94 -8.06
C PRO A 283 18.36 7.02 -8.86
N LYS A 284 17.53 8.02 -8.54
CA LYS A 284 16.29 8.27 -9.28
C LYS A 284 16.57 8.75 -10.71
N GLY A 285 15.88 8.16 -11.68
CA GLY A 285 15.95 8.58 -13.08
C GLY A 285 17.27 8.23 -13.78
N ASP A 286 18.14 7.47 -13.16
CA ASP A 286 19.45 7.11 -13.70
C ASP A 286 19.38 5.76 -14.44
N ALA A 287 19.31 5.81 -15.78
CA ALA A 287 19.22 4.63 -16.63
C ALA A 287 20.52 3.82 -16.64
N GLU A 288 21.69 4.48 -16.60
CA GLU A 288 22.98 3.82 -16.56
C GLU A 288 23.21 3.08 -15.25
N ALA A 289 22.83 3.70 -14.13
CA ALA A 289 22.87 3.03 -12.83
C ALA A 289 21.91 1.83 -12.78
N LEU A 290 20.72 1.93 -13.42
CA LEU A 290 19.76 0.82 -13.52
C LEU A 290 20.34 -0.35 -14.32
N GLU A 291 20.90 -0.09 -15.50
CA GLU A 291 21.59 -1.08 -16.34
C GLU A 291 22.67 -1.81 -15.53
N LYS A 292 23.64 -1.06 -14.99
CA LYS A 292 24.76 -1.61 -14.22
C LYS A 292 24.28 -2.44 -13.01
N ALA A 293 23.21 -1.98 -12.33
CA ALA A 293 22.66 -2.69 -11.20
C ALA A 293 21.99 -4.01 -11.62
N ILE A 294 21.26 -4.03 -12.75
CA ILE A 294 20.68 -5.25 -13.31
C ILE A 294 21.81 -6.24 -13.65
N GLU A 295 22.79 -5.83 -14.42
CA GLU A 295 23.91 -6.69 -14.83
C GLU A 295 24.71 -7.23 -13.66
N ALA A 296 25.03 -6.36 -12.69
CA ALA A 296 25.72 -6.77 -11.47
C ALA A 296 24.88 -7.76 -10.63
N THR A 297 23.56 -7.67 -10.69
CA THR A 297 22.65 -8.60 -10.00
C THR A 297 22.61 -9.94 -10.72
N LEU A 298 22.52 -9.94 -12.05
CA LEU A 298 22.50 -11.15 -12.88
C LEU A 298 23.83 -11.93 -12.83
N ASN A 299 24.96 -11.21 -12.75
CA ASN A 299 26.28 -11.81 -12.63
C ASN A 299 26.59 -12.39 -11.24
N GLN A 300 25.83 -12.02 -10.21
CA GLN A 300 25.95 -12.62 -8.89
C GLN A 300 25.25 -13.98 -8.85
N SER A 301 25.99 -15.06 -9.13
CA SER A 301 25.51 -16.45 -9.30
C SER A 301 24.87 -17.12 -8.08
N ALA A 302 24.56 -16.42 -7.02
CA ALA A 302 23.83 -16.92 -5.88
C ALA A 302 22.63 -16.03 -5.62
N LYS A 303 21.40 -16.57 -5.72
CA LYS A 303 20.26 -15.99 -5.00
C LYS A 303 20.76 -15.76 -3.57
N ILE A 304 20.97 -14.50 -3.21
CA ILE A 304 21.39 -14.14 -1.85
C ILE A 304 20.23 -14.62 -0.98
N LYS A 305 20.42 -15.76 -0.30
CA LYS A 305 19.50 -16.19 0.75
C LYS A 305 19.59 -15.13 1.83
N SER A 306 18.80 -14.12 1.70
CA SER A 306 18.62 -13.13 2.77
C SER A 306 18.12 -13.92 3.98
N ALA A 307 18.64 -13.61 5.16
CA ALA A 307 18.06 -14.12 6.39
C ALA A 307 16.58 -13.71 6.35
N LYS A 308 15.68 -14.69 6.13
CA LYS A 308 14.24 -14.41 6.02
C LYS A 308 13.84 -13.62 7.26
N PRO A 309 13.41 -12.37 7.13
CA PRO A 309 12.93 -11.64 8.27
C PRO A 309 11.84 -12.50 8.91
N ASP A 310 11.75 -12.53 10.24
CA ASP A 310 10.60 -13.14 10.91
C ASP A 310 9.35 -12.36 10.50
N ASP A 311 8.74 -12.78 9.38
CA ASP A 311 7.65 -12.07 8.69
C ASP A 311 6.39 -11.95 9.55
N TYR A 312 6.29 -12.75 10.62
CA TYR A 312 5.24 -12.65 11.61
C TYR A 312 5.42 -11.48 12.59
N ARG A 313 6.59 -10.81 12.63
CA ARG A 313 6.81 -9.67 13.56
C ARG A 313 5.81 -8.54 13.35
N ASN A 314 5.47 -8.24 12.12
CA ASN A 314 4.55 -7.16 11.80
C ASN A 314 3.09 -7.51 12.10
N ILE A 315 2.67 -8.77 11.86
CA ILE A 315 1.36 -9.27 12.33
C ILE A 315 1.31 -9.23 13.85
N LYS A 316 2.32 -9.78 14.53
CA LYS A 316 2.42 -9.75 16.00
C LYS A 316 2.36 -8.32 16.53
N ALA A 317 3.02 -7.37 15.87
CA ALA A 317 2.99 -5.96 16.24
C ALA A 317 1.59 -5.35 16.10
N ILE A 318 0.86 -5.66 15.02
CA ILE A 318 -0.55 -5.22 14.84
C ILE A 318 -1.46 -5.87 15.89
N LEU A 319 -1.32 -7.17 16.15
CA LEU A 319 -2.14 -7.86 17.15
C LEU A 319 -1.84 -7.36 18.57
N SER A 320 -0.58 -7.08 18.88
CA SER A 320 -0.18 -6.45 20.15
C SER A 320 -0.77 -5.06 20.29
N LEU A 321 -0.76 -4.27 19.20
CA LEU A 321 -1.40 -2.96 19.14
C LEU A 321 -2.91 -3.04 19.41
N TYR A 322 -3.60 -4.05 18.86
CA TYR A 322 -5.02 -4.25 19.11
C TYR A 322 -5.29 -4.58 20.59
N LYS A 323 -4.50 -5.47 21.20
CA LYS A 323 -4.59 -5.79 22.64
C LYS A 323 -4.36 -4.55 23.49
N GLU A 324 -3.38 -3.71 23.13
CA GLU A 324 -3.11 -2.44 23.81
C GLU A 324 -4.32 -1.49 23.74
N VAL A 325 -4.93 -1.33 22.55
CA VAL A 325 -6.06 -0.42 22.34
C VAL A 325 -7.33 -0.93 23.02
N ILE A 326 -7.59 -2.25 22.98
CA ILE A 326 -8.78 -2.85 23.61
C ILE A 326 -8.63 -2.89 25.14
N GLY A 327 -7.45 -3.24 25.64
CA GLY A 327 -7.15 -3.40 27.08
C GLY A 327 -6.87 -2.10 27.81
N ALA A 328 -6.60 -0.99 27.10
CA ALA A 328 -6.44 0.31 27.74
C ALA A 328 -7.76 0.73 28.43
N PRO A 329 -7.73 1.12 29.71
CA PRO A 329 -8.89 1.76 30.31
C PRO A 329 -9.29 2.93 29.42
N ARG A 330 -10.59 3.21 29.28
CA ARG A 330 -11.07 4.39 28.56
C ARG A 330 -10.38 5.60 29.18
N SER A 331 -9.26 6.03 28.61
CA SER A 331 -8.71 7.33 28.95
C SER A 331 -9.78 8.33 28.54
N GLU A 332 -10.17 9.20 29.47
CA GLU A 332 -10.80 10.45 29.09
C GLU A 332 -9.90 11.09 28.05
N SER A 333 -10.16 10.80 26.77
CA SER A 333 -9.39 11.34 25.66
C SER A 333 -9.50 12.87 25.74
N ALA A 334 -8.51 13.57 25.20
CA ALA A 334 -8.59 15.04 25.10
C ALA A 334 -9.91 15.50 24.44
N GLY A 335 -10.64 14.61 23.75
CA GLY A 335 -12.00 14.79 23.28
C GLY A 335 -13.06 14.77 24.40
N GLU A 336 -12.94 13.95 25.46
CA GLU A 336 -13.91 13.96 26.57
C GLU A 336 -13.72 15.16 27.50
N LYS A 337 -12.48 15.64 27.68
CA LYS A 337 -12.26 16.95 28.34
C LYS A 337 -12.79 18.13 27.51
N ALA A 338 -12.86 17.99 26.19
CA ALA A 338 -13.52 18.97 25.31
C ALA A 338 -15.04 18.77 25.23
N LEU A 339 -15.55 17.58 25.56
CA LEU A 339 -16.96 17.21 25.56
C LEU A 339 -17.66 17.45 26.91
N SER A 340 -16.93 17.76 27.98
CA SER A 340 -17.50 18.10 29.28
C SER A 340 -18.05 19.53 29.39
N SER A 341 -17.88 20.35 28.36
CA SER A 341 -18.61 21.59 28.14
C SER A 341 -19.61 21.39 27.01
N ASP A 342 -20.90 21.56 27.28
CA ASP A 342 -22.04 21.35 26.36
C ASP A 342 -21.91 22.00 24.97
N VAL A 343 -21.01 22.96 24.81
CA VAL A 343 -20.76 23.70 23.56
C VAL A 343 -19.86 22.90 22.60
N SER A 344 -18.91 22.09 23.10
CA SER A 344 -17.96 21.32 22.27
C SER A 344 -18.61 20.12 21.61
N SER A 345 -19.58 19.49 22.26
CA SER A 345 -20.35 18.34 21.75
C SER A 345 -21.23 18.74 20.57
N LEU A 346 -21.85 19.92 20.66
CA LEU A 346 -22.67 20.51 19.60
C LEU A 346 -21.83 20.89 18.39
N TRP A 347 -20.60 21.35 18.58
CA TRP A 347 -19.71 21.77 17.50
C TRP A 347 -19.15 20.57 16.71
N LEU A 348 -18.76 19.50 17.39
CA LEU A 348 -18.34 18.23 16.76
C LEU A 348 -19.50 17.56 16.02
N PHE A 349 -20.70 17.57 16.62
CA PHE A 349 -21.91 17.08 15.97
C PHE A 349 -22.27 17.92 14.74
N TRP A 350 -22.11 19.26 14.81
CA TRP A 350 -22.35 20.17 13.71
C TRP A 350 -21.32 19.99 12.58
N ILE A 351 -20.03 19.79 12.88
CA ILE A 351 -18.99 19.46 11.88
C ILE A 351 -19.32 18.12 11.23
N ALA A 352 -19.66 17.10 11.99
CA ALA A 352 -20.03 15.78 11.45
C ALA A 352 -21.29 15.89 10.55
N LEU A 353 -22.27 16.69 10.94
CA LEU A 353 -23.51 16.90 10.16
C LEU A 353 -23.25 17.68 8.87
N ASN A 354 -22.43 18.74 8.89
CA ASN A 354 -22.09 19.51 7.70
C ASN A 354 -21.18 18.72 6.75
N VAL A 355 -20.29 17.88 7.27
CA VAL A 355 -19.49 16.95 6.50
C VAL A 355 -20.39 15.90 5.83
N LEU A 356 -21.38 15.35 6.54
CA LEU A 356 -22.37 14.43 6.01
C LEU A 356 -23.24 15.11 4.92
N ARG A 357 -23.67 16.35 5.17
CA ARG A 357 -24.46 17.15 4.22
C ARG A 357 -23.69 17.40 2.94
N ASN A 358 -22.43 17.85 3.01
CA ASN A 358 -21.57 18.07 1.84
C ASN A 358 -21.27 16.77 1.07
N LEU A 359 -21.18 15.60 1.77
CA LEU A 359 -21.03 14.29 1.14
C LEU A 359 -22.32 13.85 0.41
N LEU A 360 -23.49 14.24 0.89
CA LEU A 360 -24.79 13.95 0.27
C LEU A 360 -25.03 14.85 -0.94
N GLU A 361 -24.66 16.12 -0.88
CA GLU A 361 -24.84 17.09 -1.96
C GLU A 361 -23.82 16.89 -3.11
N SER A 362 -22.60 16.36 -2.85
CA SER A 362 -21.60 16.05 -3.87
C SER A 362 -21.79 14.70 -4.56
N GLY A 363 -22.75 13.88 -4.14
CA GLY A 363 -23.12 12.60 -4.76
C GLY A 363 -24.19 12.72 -5.84
N ALA A 364 -24.66 13.93 -6.17
CA ALA A 364 -25.71 14.22 -7.17
C ALA A 364 -25.17 14.89 -8.45
N ALA A 365 -23.82 14.81 -8.69
CA ALA A 365 -23.20 15.29 -9.94
C ALA A 365 -22.34 14.18 -10.56
#